data_92f3b3ea0f220e2db269bd74a3a4c89d
#
_entry.id   92f3b3ea0f220e2db269bd74a3a4c89d
#
_cell.length_a   1.000
_cell.length_b   1.000
_cell.length_c   1.000
_cell.angle_alpha   90.00
_cell.angle_beta   90.00
_cell.angle_gamma   90.00
#
_symmetry.space_group_name_H-M   'P 1'
#
loop_
_entity.id
_entity.type
_entity.pdbx_description
1 polymer ?
#
loop_
_entity_poly.entity_id
_entity_poly.type
_entity_poly.pdbx_seq_one_letter_code
_entity_poly.pdbx_strand_id
1 'polypeptide(L)'
;NTPEIKVLLPLIKNYGNHIIAITGNPDSFLGKQADHTLSSYVEKEACPNNLAPTTSTTAQLVIGDALAICLLNLKDFSSKDFAKYHPGGTLGKRLYLRVDEIVAHNEAPKVNRNTSVKDVIVEISKKRLGTTAVVENERIIGIITDGDLRRMLEKNTDISDLTAGDIMSADPIQVNSDTMAVIALDIMQKNNITQILVSENDKYIGVVHFHDLLKEGII
;
A
#
# COMPACT_ATOMS: atom_id res chain seq x y z
N ASN A 1 -21.93 33.69 19.15
CA ASN A 1 -22.71 34.20 20.29
C ASN A 1 -23.76 33.21 20.80
N THR A 2 -23.74 31.95 20.37
CA THR A 2 -24.68 30.92 20.81
C THR A 2 -24.51 30.64 22.32
N PRO A 3 -25.58 30.36 23.06
CA PRO A 3 -25.49 30.10 24.51
C PRO A 3 -24.49 28.99 24.83
N GLU A 4 -24.46 27.95 24.04
CA GLU A 4 -23.56 26.78 24.21
C GLU A 4 -22.07 27.20 24.20
N ILE A 5 -21.70 28.08 23.25
CA ILE A 5 -20.33 28.59 23.15
C ILE A 5 -19.95 29.43 24.38
N LYS A 6 -20.91 30.22 24.90
CA LYS A 6 -20.68 31.04 26.11
C LYS A 6 -20.37 30.20 27.35
N VAL A 7 -20.96 29.01 27.45
CA VAL A 7 -20.73 28.07 28.55
C VAL A 7 -19.42 27.29 28.33
N LEU A 8 -19.15 26.83 27.11
CA LEU A 8 -18.04 25.98 26.79
C LEU A 8 -16.67 26.69 26.90
N LEU A 9 -16.58 27.95 26.43
CA LEU A 9 -15.28 28.66 26.37
C LEU A 9 -14.60 28.81 27.75
N PRO A 10 -15.27 29.21 28.83
CA PRO A 10 -14.68 29.28 30.14
C PRO A 10 -14.14 27.92 30.61
N LEU A 11 -14.88 26.84 30.32
CA LEU A 11 -14.45 25.48 30.68
C LEU A 11 -13.14 25.10 29.99
N ILE A 12 -13.05 25.35 28.66
CA ILE A 12 -11.84 25.07 27.87
C ILE A 12 -10.65 25.85 28.42
N LYS A 13 -10.85 27.15 28.73
CA LYS A 13 -9.80 27.99 29.32
C LYS A 13 -9.34 27.53 30.68
N ASN A 14 -10.24 27.05 31.53
CA ASN A 14 -9.89 26.51 32.85
C ASN A 14 -8.99 25.29 32.79
N TYR A 15 -8.99 24.54 31.67
CA TYR A 15 -8.05 23.44 31.43
C TYR A 15 -6.70 23.90 30.86
N GLY A 16 -6.46 25.19 30.77
CA GLY A 16 -5.20 25.75 30.26
C GLY A 16 -5.01 25.65 28.75
N ASN A 17 -6.08 25.39 27.98
CA ASN A 17 -6.00 25.29 26.53
C ASN A 17 -6.03 26.68 25.88
N HIS A 18 -5.23 26.83 24.81
CA HIS A 18 -5.33 27.98 23.90
C HIS A 18 -6.52 27.82 22.95
N ILE A 19 -7.20 28.91 22.67
CA ILE A 19 -8.39 28.95 21.83
C ILE A 19 -8.08 29.74 20.55
N ILE A 20 -8.25 29.08 19.41
CA ILE A 20 -8.23 29.73 18.09
C ILE A 20 -9.69 29.77 17.59
N ALA A 21 -10.23 30.98 17.43
CA ALA A 21 -11.58 31.16 16.91
C ALA A 21 -11.58 31.33 15.39
N ILE A 22 -12.45 30.60 14.70
CA ILE A 22 -12.80 30.87 13.29
C ILE A 22 -14.21 31.43 13.30
N THR A 23 -14.36 32.72 12.96
CA THR A 23 -15.65 33.41 13.06
C THR A 23 -15.77 34.53 12.03
N GLY A 24 -16.98 34.74 11.53
CA GLY A 24 -17.29 35.90 10.65
C GLY A 24 -17.37 37.24 11.38
N ASN A 25 -17.42 37.21 12.73
CA ASN A 25 -17.45 38.43 13.52
C ASN A 25 -16.42 38.39 14.66
N PRO A 26 -15.25 39.02 14.48
CA PRO A 26 -14.21 39.10 15.51
C PRO A 26 -14.66 39.77 16.82
N ASP A 27 -15.65 40.67 16.76
CA ASP A 27 -16.21 41.34 17.92
C ASP A 27 -17.24 40.51 18.68
N SER A 28 -17.54 39.30 18.22
CA SER A 28 -18.41 38.35 18.91
C SER A 28 -17.81 37.90 20.25
N PHE A 29 -18.65 37.32 21.13
CA PHE A 29 -18.15 36.71 22.38
C PHE A 29 -17.04 35.70 22.14
N LEU A 30 -17.17 34.85 21.12
CA LEU A 30 -16.15 33.88 20.73
C LEU A 30 -14.84 34.59 20.33
N GLY A 31 -14.90 35.56 19.43
CA GLY A 31 -13.73 36.30 18.97
C GLY A 31 -12.97 37.01 20.11
N LYS A 32 -13.72 37.68 21.01
CA LYS A 32 -13.13 38.41 22.15
C LYS A 32 -12.53 37.49 23.23
N GLN A 33 -13.00 36.26 23.33
CA GLN A 33 -12.54 35.31 24.33
C GLN A 33 -11.43 34.41 23.80
N ALA A 34 -11.20 34.34 22.50
CA ALA A 34 -10.12 33.53 21.91
C ALA A 34 -8.75 34.19 22.06
N ASP A 35 -7.70 33.38 22.12
CA ASP A 35 -6.31 33.84 22.11
C ASP A 35 -5.90 34.34 20.73
N HIS A 36 -6.45 33.71 19.68
CA HIS A 36 -6.28 34.09 18.28
C HIS A 36 -7.60 33.99 17.54
N THR A 37 -7.83 34.92 16.60
CA THR A 37 -9.05 34.95 15.79
C THR A 37 -8.73 34.98 14.31
N LEU A 38 -9.28 34.02 13.56
CA LEU A 38 -9.25 33.96 12.10
C LEU A 38 -10.62 34.38 11.56
N SER A 39 -10.63 35.40 10.71
CA SER A 39 -11.88 35.90 10.14
C SER A 39 -12.35 35.03 9.00
N SER A 40 -13.57 34.47 9.14
CA SER A 40 -14.33 33.79 8.08
C SER A 40 -15.49 34.66 7.59
N TYR A 41 -15.34 35.99 7.62
CA TYR A 41 -16.35 36.90 7.18
C TYR A 41 -16.72 36.69 5.71
N VAL A 42 -17.98 36.67 5.42
CA VAL A 42 -18.56 36.67 4.08
C VAL A 42 -19.64 37.74 4.00
N GLU A 43 -19.73 38.45 2.88
CA GLU A 43 -20.67 39.54 2.68
C GLU A 43 -22.12 39.03 2.67
N LYS A 44 -22.33 37.85 2.01
CA LYS A 44 -23.66 37.21 1.91
C LYS A 44 -23.53 35.71 1.74
N GLU A 45 -24.62 35.02 2.11
CA GLU A 45 -24.74 33.59 1.83
C GLU A 45 -25.17 33.36 0.37
N ALA A 46 -24.77 32.19 -0.19
CA ALA A 46 -25.21 31.76 -1.52
C ALA A 46 -26.69 31.38 -1.56
N CYS A 47 -27.28 31.12 -0.40
CA CYS A 47 -28.72 30.91 -0.26
C CYS A 47 -29.51 32.12 -0.78
N PRO A 48 -30.51 31.93 -1.67
CA PRO A 48 -31.29 33.04 -2.25
C PRO A 48 -31.93 33.98 -1.21
N ASN A 49 -32.28 33.45 -0.03
CA ASN A 49 -32.85 34.18 1.06
C ASN A 49 -31.82 34.71 2.08
N ASN A 50 -30.54 34.49 1.84
CA ASN A 50 -29.46 34.84 2.76
C ASN A 50 -29.63 34.29 4.20
N LEU A 51 -30.26 33.11 4.35
CA LEU A 51 -30.62 32.51 5.63
C LEU A 51 -29.81 31.23 5.95
N ALA A 52 -29.69 30.35 4.95
CA ALA A 52 -28.98 29.08 5.15
C ALA A 52 -27.45 29.28 5.05
N PRO A 53 -26.68 28.81 6.02
CA PRO A 53 -25.21 28.85 5.97
C PRO A 53 -24.69 28.07 4.75
N THR A 54 -23.97 28.71 3.87
CA THR A 54 -23.43 28.16 2.64
C THR A 54 -22.05 28.74 2.37
N THR A 55 -21.94 30.01 1.94
CA THR A 55 -20.66 30.70 1.73
C THR A 55 -19.86 30.76 3.04
N SER A 56 -20.49 31.04 4.15
CA SER A 56 -19.87 31.15 5.47
C SER A 56 -19.29 29.80 5.93
N THR A 57 -19.99 28.68 5.74
CA THR A 57 -19.50 27.33 6.08
C THR A 57 -18.36 26.91 5.18
N THR A 58 -18.41 27.25 3.89
CA THR A 58 -17.32 27.00 2.95
C THR A 58 -16.06 27.79 3.35
N ALA A 59 -16.21 29.08 3.70
CA ALA A 59 -15.09 29.89 4.17
C ALA A 59 -14.45 29.31 5.44
N GLN A 60 -15.25 28.83 6.40
CA GLN A 60 -14.75 28.17 7.62
C GLN A 60 -14.00 26.89 7.30
N LEU A 61 -14.50 26.06 6.38
CA LEU A 61 -13.83 24.83 5.95
C LEU A 61 -12.46 25.14 5.34
N VAL A 62 -12.39 26.08 4.40
CA VAL A 62 -11.12 26.47 3.74
C VAL A 62 -10.10 26.99 4.75
N ILE A 63 -10.52 27.81 5.73
CA ILE A 63 -9.63 28.31 6.79
C ILE A 63 -9.15 27.14 7.67
N GLY A 64 -10.03 26.20 8.00
CA GLY A 64 -9.68 25.01 8.77
C GLY A 64 -8.64 24.16 8.06
N ASP A 65 -8.82 23.90 6.76
CA ASP A 65 -7.87 23.16 5.93
C ASP A 65 -6.53 23.89 5.82
N ALA A 66 -6.55 25.20 5.58
CA ALA A 66 -5.32 26.01 5.55
C ALA A 66 -4.54 25.93 6.86
N LEU A 67 -5.23 25.99 8.01
CA LEU A 67 -4.61 25.85 9.33
C LEU A 67 -4.00 24.44 9.51
N ALA A 68 -4.72 23.41 9.08
CA ALA A 68 -4.23 22.04 9.13
C ALA A 68 -2.95 21.86 8.30
N ILE A 69 -2.91 22.39 7.07
CA ILE A 69 -1.73 22.33 6.20
C ILE A 69 -0.54 23.12 6.81
N CYS A 70 -0.80 24.29 7.39
CA CYS A 70 0.24 25.03 8.11
C CYS A 70 0.82 24.21 9.27
N LEU A 71 -0.03 23.51 10.03
CA LEU A 71 0.40 22.63 11.13
C LEU A 71 1.21 21.43 10.63
N LEU A 72 0.83 20.82 9.52
CA LEU A 72 1.61 19.73 8.89
C LEU A 72 3.02 20.22 8.54
N ASN A 73 3.12 21.40 7.91
CA ASN A 73 4.42 21.98 7.57
C ASN A 73 5.27 22.30 8.81
N LEU A 74 4.67 22.91 9.82
CA LEU A 74 5.38 23.25 11.07
C LEU A 74 5.87 22.03 11.86
N LYS A 75 5.23 20.87 11.66
CA LYS A 75 5.60 19.61 12.30
C LYS A 75 6.46 18.71 11.43
N ASP A 76 6.88 19.16 10.26
CA ASP A 76 7.60 18.34 9.26
C ASP A 76 6.92 16.98 9.01
N PHE A 77 5.57 17.00 8.98
CA PHE A 77 4.75 15.80 8.87
C PHE A 77 4.96 15.13 7.50
N SER A 78 5.53 13.92 7.55
CA SER A 78 5.96 13.18 6.37
C SER A 78 4.90 12.16 5.88
N SER A 79 5.11 11.63 4.66
CA SER A 79 4.33 10.49 4.15
C SER A 79 4.40 9.27 5.08
N LYS A 80 5.54 9.06 5.77
CA LYS A 80 5.69 7.99 6.76
C LYS A 80 4.79 8.21 7.98
N ASP A 81 4.64 9.45 8.42
CA ASP A 81 3.75 9.77 9.52
C ASP A 81 2.29 9.60 9.13
N PHE A 82 1.93 10.00 7.92
CA PHE A 82 0.58 9.76 7.37
C PHE A 82 0.25 8.26 7.33
N ALA A 83 1.16 7.43 6.88
CA ALA A 83 0.97 5.99 6.77
C ALA A 83 0.75 5.30 8.13
N LYS A 84 1.32 5.82 9.24
CA LYS A 84 1.05 5.32 10.60
C LYS A 84 -0.43 5.42 10.98
N TYR A 85 -1.10 6.47 10.51
CA TYR A 85 -2.54 6.70 10.78
C TYR A 85 -3.46 6.04 9.75
N HIS A 86 -2.92 5.70 8.57
CA HIS A 86 -3.65 5.09 7.46
C HIS A 86 -2.93 3.87 6.88
N PRO A 87 -2.60 2.85 7.69
CA PRO A 87 -1.79 1.71 7.25
C PRO A 87 -2.45 0.88 6.14
N GLY A 88 -3.78 0.79 6.13
CA GLY A 88 -4.54 0.06 5.11
C GLY A 88 -4.73 0.80 3.78
N GLY A 89 -4.37 2.08 3.69
CA GLY A 89 -4.44 2.84 2.45
C GLY A 89 -3.26 2.52 1.51
N THR A 90 -3.40 2.90 0.22
CA THR A 90 -2.37 2.68 -0.81
C THR A 90 -0.99 3.18 -0.37
N LEU A 91 -0.91 4.36 0.25
CA LEU A 91 0.35 4.91 0.75
C LEU A 91 0.92 4.07 1.90
N GLY A 92 0.06 3.60 2.83
CA GLY A 92 0.47 2.73 3.93
C GLY A 92 1.02 1.40 3.42
N LYS A 93 0.30 0.74 2.53
CA LYS A 93 0.74 -0.52 1.91
C LYS A 93 2.07 -0.37 1.17
N ARG A 94 2.27 0.71 0.41
CA ARG A 94 3.55 0.99 -0.26
C ARG A 94 4.74 1.14 0.70
N LEU A 95 4.50 1.59 1.93
CA LEU A 95 5.53 1.84 2.92
C LEU A 95 5.76 0.68 3.91
N TYR A 96 4.80 -0.24 4.04
CA TYR A 96 4.88 -1.27 5.09
C TYR A 96 4.61 -2.69 4.60
N LEU A 97 3.87 -2.90 3.50
CA LEU A 97 3.54 -4.25 3.02
C LEU A 97 4.81 -5.00 2.62
N ARG A 98 4.97 -6.20 3.14
CA ARG A 98 6.08 -7.10 2.84
C ARG A 98 5.62 -8.26 1.95
N VAL A 99 6.58 -8.90 1.30
CA VAL A 99 6.27 -10.00 0.38
C VAL A 99 5.80 -11.26 1.11
N ASP A 100 6.18 -11.49 2.36
CA ASP A 100 5.70 -12.60 3.19
C ASP A 100 4.18 -12.54 3.41
N GLU A 101 3.64 -11.34 3.64
CA GLU A 101 2.20 -11.14 3.80
C GLU A 101 1.42 -11.50 2.52
N ILE A 102 2.02 -11.27 1.34
CA ILE A 102 1.42 -11.62 0.05
C ILE A 102 1.51 -13.14 -0.18
N VAL A 103 2.69 -13.72 0.05
CA VAL A 103 2.93 -15.16 -0.14
C VAL A 103 2.07 -16.01 0.78
N ALA A 104 1.75 -15.55 2.00
CA ALA A 104 0.88 -16.25 2.93
C ALA A 104 -0.52 -16.56 2.37
N HIS A 105 -0.96 -15.83 1.35
CA HIS A 105 -2.24 -16.03 0.67
C HIS A 105 -2.13 -16.87 -0.61
N ASN A 106 -0.92 -17.21 -1.03
CA ASN A 106 -0.65 -17.96 -2.25
C ASN A 106 -0.25 -19.40 -1.92
N GLU A 107 -0.48 -20.30 -2.85
CA GLU A 107 0.13 -21.61 -2.81
C GLU A 107 1.62 -21.50 -3.21
N ALA A 108 2.47 -22.36 -2.66
CA ALA A 108 3.90 -22.38 -2.93
C ALA A 108 4.25 -23.52 -3.93
N PRO A 109 4.15 -23.29 -5.25
CA PRO A 109 4.44 -24.32 -6.25
C PRO A 109 5.92 -24.72 -6.18
N LYS A 110 6.20 -26.01 -6.01
CA LYS A 110 7.55 -26.52 -5.95
C LYS A 110 7.66 -27.95 -6.49
N VAL A 111 8.79 -28.21 -7.12
CA VAL A 111 9.18 -29.54 -7.62
C VAL A 111 10.64 -29.81 -7.27
N ASN A 112 11.04 -31.08 -7.30
CA ASN A 112 12.44 -31.48 -7.17
C ASN A 112 13.12 -31.52 -8.54
N ARG A 113 14.45 -31.47 -8.56
CA ARG A 113 15.26 -31.53 -9.78
C ARG A 113 14.92 -32.72 -10.69
N ASN A 114 14.61 -33.89 -10.10
CA ASN A 114 14.31 -35.12 -10.82
C ASN A 114 12.81 -35.33 -11.14
N THR A 115 11.96 -34.34 -10.86
CA THR A 115 10.53 -34.40 -11.16
C THR A 115 10.32 -34.44 -12.67
N SER A 116 9.44 -35.33 -13.17
CA SER A 116 9.13 -35.43 -14.60
C SER A 116 8.50 -34.11 -15.12
N VAL A 117 8.78 -33.77 -16.38
CA VAL A 117 8.18 -32.58 -17.00
C VAL A 117 6.65 -32.64 -16.98
N LYS A 118 6.07 -33.82 -17.09
CA LYS A 118 4.62 -34.01 -16.97
C LYS A 118 4.09 -33.55 -15.62
N ASP A 119 4.76 -33.91 -14.54
CA ASP A 119 4.37 -33.52 -13.18
C ASP A 119 4.63 -32.02 -12.92
N VAL A 120 5.68 -31.46 -13.54
CA VAL A 120 5.95 -30.02 -13.53
C VAL A 120 4.77 -29.25 -14.15
N ILE A 121 4.28 -29.70 -15.31
CA ILE A 121 3.12 -29.08 -16.00
C ILE A 121 1.88 -29.15 -15.10
N VAL A 122 1.66 -30.30 -14.45
CA VAL A 122 0.51 -30.50 -13.52
C VAL A 122 0.63 -29.54 -12.34
N GLU A 123 1.82 -29.40 -11.74
CA GLU A 123 2.04 -28.50 -10.60
C GLU A 123 1.77 -27.03 -10.97
N ILE A 124 2.34 -26.55 -12.08
CA ILE A 124 2.12 -25.17 -12.56
C ILE A 124 0.63 -24.92 -12.84
N SER A 125 -0.03 -25.86 -13.53
CA SER A 125 -1.46 -25.75 -13.87
C SER A 125 -2.37 -25.75 -12.65
N LYS A 126 -2.06 -26.58 -11.66
CA LYS A 126 -2.83 -26.68 -10.40
C LYS A 126 -2.73 -25.41 -9.57
N LYS A 127 -1.54 -24.83 -9.47
CA LYS A 127 -1.26 -23.64 -8.63
C LYS A 127 -1.59 -22.31 -9.30
N ARG A 128 -1.73 -22.29 -10.64
CA ARG A 128 -2.17 -21.11 -11.43
C ARG A 128 -1.31 -19.86 -11.29
N LEU A 129 -0.05 -20.00 -10.94
CA LEU A 129 0.91 -18.89 -10.83
C LEU A 129 1.84 -18.79 -12.05
N GLY A 130 1.64 -19.66 -13.08
CA GLY A 130 2.43 -19.66 -14.30
C GLY A 130 3.91 -20.03 -14.09
N THR A 131 4.26 -20.55 -12.90
CA THR A 131 5.63 -20.93 -12.56
C THR A 131 5.66 -21.95 -11.43
N THR A 132 6.82 -22.62 -11.28
CA THR A 132 7.16 -23.44 -10.12
C THR A 132 8.63 -23.26 -9.76
N ALA A 133 8.94 -23.28 -8.47
CA ALA A 133 10.32 -23.34 -8.00
C ALA A 133 10.85 -24.78 -8.13
N VAL A 134 12.12 -24.91 -8.54
CA VAL A 134 12.86 -26.16 -8.41
C VAL A 134 13.68 -26.08 -7.13
N VAL A 135 13.43 -26.99 -6.21
CA VAL A 135 14.02 -26.96 -4.86
C VAL A 135 14.84 -28.23 -4.58
N GLU A 136 15.93 -28.04 -3.85
CA GLU A 136 16.73 -29.11 -3.31
C GLU A 136 17.08 -28.79 -1.85
N ASN A 137 16.79 -29.71 -0.93
CA ASN A 137 16.94 -29.47 0.53
C ASN A 137 16.28 -28.17 0.99
N GLU A 138 15.07 -27.89 0.49
CA GLU A 138 14.27 -26.68 0.72
C GLU A 138 14.86 -25.38 0.12
N ARG A 139 16.04 -25.41 -0.50
CA ARG A 139 16.67 -24.28 -1.17
C ARG A 139 16.26 -24.19 -2.63
N ILE A 140 16.13 -22.98 -3.12
CA ILE A 140 15.83 -22.69 -4.52
C ILE A 140 17.10 -22.97 -5.35
N ILE A 141 16.99 -23.84 -6.36
CA ILE A 141 18.07 -24.12 -7.31
C ILE A 141 17.70 -23.71 -8.74
N GLY A 142 16.42 -23.44 -8.99
CA GLY A 142 15.93 -23.03 -10.30
C GLY A 142 14.47 -22.61 -10.27
N ILE A 143 14.01 -22.12 -11.42
CA ILE A 143 12.63 -21.78 -11.70
C ILE A 143 12.21 -22.36 -13.05
N ILE A 144 10.96 -22.78 -13.15
CA ILE A 144 10.36 -23.18 -14.43
C ILE A 144 9.09 -22.32 -14.60
N THR A 145 9.00 -21.63 -15.73
CA THR A 145 7.88 -20.80 -16.14
C THR A 145 7.14 -21.39 -17.34
N ASP A 146 5.94 -20.89 -17.64
CA ASP A 146 5.24 -21.24 -18.88
C ASP A 146 6.09 -20.97 -20.13
N GLY A 147 6.96 -19.94 -20.07
CA GLY A 147 7.92 -19.66 -21.15
C GLY A 147 8.97 -20.75 -21.32
N ASP A 148 9.46 -21.34 -20.22
CA ASP A 148 10.42 -22.45 -20.27
C ASP A 148 9.77 -23.71 -20.87
N LEU A 149 8.53 -23.99 -20.49
CA LEU A 149 7.76 -25.12 -21.05
C LEU A 149 7.57 -24.96 -22.56
N ARG A 150 7.22 -23.75 -23.03
CA ARG A 150 7.08 -23.50 -24.50
C ARG A 150 8.41 -23.70 -25.22
N ARG A 151 9.50 -23.13 -24.72
CA ARG A 151 10.84 -23.30 -25.30
C ARG A 151 11.27 -24.76 -25.32
N MET A 152 10.96 -25.53 -24.28
CA MET A 152 11.21 -26.95 -24.23
C MET A 152 10.45 -27.71 -25.35
N LEU A 153 9.14 -27.41 -25.53
CA LEU A 153 8.32 -28.04 -26.57
C LEU A 153 8.77 -27.68 -27.99
N GLU A 154 9.35 -26.49 -28.21
CA GLU A 154 9.93 -26.10 -29.50
C GLU A 154 11.17 -26.92 -29.85
N LYS A 155 11.95 -27.36 -28.85
CA LYS A 155 13.22 -28.06 -29.04
C LYS A 155 13.10 -29.58 -29.04
N ASN A 156 12.09 -30.10 -28.37
CA ASN A 156 11.98 -31.55 -28.13
C ASN A 156 10.59 -32.04 -28.59
N THR A 157 10.60 -33.08 -29.44
CA THR A 157 9.38 -33.78 -29.88
C THR A 157 8.93 -34.81 -28.86
N ASP A 158 9.82 -35.35 -28.05
CA ASP A 158 9.54 -36.27 -26.95
C ASP A 158 10.04 -35.68 -25.62
N ILE A 159 9.16 -35.63 -24.65
CA ILE A 159 9.40 -35.06 -23.32
C ILE A 159 9.37 -36.12 -22.22
N SER A 160 9.25 -37.39 -22.57
CA SER A 160 9.03 -38.51 -21.64
C SER A 160 10.16 -38.69 -20.64
N ASP A 161 11.39 -38.46 -21.07
CA ASP A 161 12.62 -38.65 -20.27
C ASP A 161 13.14 -37.34 -19.64
N LEU A 162 12.50 -36.21 -19.95
CA LEU A 162 12.91 -34.90 -19.43
C LEU A 162 12.47 -34.69 -17.99
N THR A 163 13.36 -34.10 -17.20
CA THR A 163 13.13 -33.72 -15.80
C THR A 163 13.08 -32.21 -15.61
N ALA A 164 12.65 -31.77 -14.44
CA ALA A 164 12.67 -30.36 -14.04
C ALA A 164 14.09 -29.75 -14.15
N GLY A 165 15.12 -30.53 -13.82
CA GLY A 165 16.52 -30.11 -13.92
C GLY A 165 16.99 -29.82 -15.32
N ASP A 166 16.41 -30.48 -16.35
CA ASP A 166 16.77 -30.30 -17.75
C ASP A 166 16.18 -29.03 -18.37
N ILE A 167 15.09 -28.53 -17.81
CA ILE A 167 14.33 -27.39 -18.38
C ILE A 167 14.32 -26.15 -17.50
N MET A 168 14.80 -26.23 -16.25
CA MET A 168 14.82 -25.09 -15.35
C MET A 168 15.79 -24.01 -15.79
N SER A 169 15.45 -22.77 -15.49
CA SER A 169 16.40 -21.65 -15.46
C SER A 169 17.08 -21.66 -14.09
N ALA A 170 18.43 -21.84 -14.07
CA ALA A 170 19.22 -21.84 -12.85
C ALA A 170 19.38 -20.42 -12.28
N ASP A 171 19.69 -20.31 -10.98
CA ASP A 171 19.95 -19.06 -10.28
C ASP A 171 18.87 -18.00 -10.51
N PRO A 172 17.59 -18.30 -10.22
CA PRO A 172 16.49 -17.37 -10.46
C PRO A 172 16.57 -16.15 -9.55
N ILE A 173 16.01 -15.04 -10.02
CA ILE A 173 15.84 -13.86 -9.19
C ILE A 173 14.88 -14.19 -8.04
N GLN A 174 15.32 -13.94 -6.83
CA GLN A 174 14.56 -14.17 -5.61
C GLN A 174 14.71 -12.99 -4.63
N VAL A 175 13.79 -12.88 -3.69
CA VAL A 175 13.80 -11.88 -2.62
C VAL A 175 13.58 -12.55 -1.27
N ASN A 176 14.05 -11.89 -0.20
CA ASN A 176 13.76 -12.32 1.17
C ASN A 176 12.32 -12.03 1.57
N SER A 177 11.78 -12.81 2.50
CA SER A 177 10.44 -12.67 3.07
C SER A 177 10.16 -11.27 3.62
N ASP A 178 11.14 -10.61 4.21
CA ASP A 178 11.05 -9.28 4.79
C ASP A 178 11.17 -8.14 3.76
N THR A 179 11.38 -8.46 2.46
CA THR A 179 11.47 -7.46 1.40
C THR A 179 10.13 -6.71 1.25
N MET A 180 10.18 -5.40 1.11
CA MET A 180 8.98 -4.61 0.86
C MET A 180 8.39 -4.92 -0.52
N ALA A 181 7.05 -5.00 -0.60
CA ALA A 181 6.34 -5.30 -1.84
C ALA A 181 6.68 -4.34 -2.99
N VAL A 182 6.89 -3.04 -2.68
CA VAL A 182 7.32 -2.04 -3.67
C VAL A 182 8.70 -2.33 -4.25
N ILE A 183 9.64 -2.85 -3.44
CA ILE A 183 10.98 -3.23 -3.89
C ILE A 183 10.90 -4.47 -4.78
N ALA A 184 10.09 -5.46 -4.41
CA ALA A 184 9.85 -6.63 -5.25
C ALA A 184 9.27 -6.23 -6.62
N LEU A 185 8.32 -5.28 -6.64
CA LEU A 185 7.78 -4.70 -7.87
C LEU A 185 8.87 -4.06 -8.75
N ASP A 186 9.74 -3.23 -8.17
CA ASP A 186 10.84 -2.59 -8.89
C ASP A 186 11.79 -3.62 -9.51
N ILE A 187 12.10 -4.70 -8.78
CA ILE A 187 12.93 -5.80 -9.28
C ILE A 187 12.23 -6.50 -10.46
N MET A 188 10.94 -6.79 -10.33
CA MET A 188 10.16 -7.43 -11.39
C MET A 188 10.11 -6.58 -12.66
N GLN A 189 9.89 -5.27 -12.53
CA GLN A 189 9.87 -4.33 -13.67
C GLN A 189 11.23 -4.21 -14.35
N LYS A 190 12.31 -4.06 -13.58
CA LYS A 190 13.68 -3.94 -14.12
C LYS A 190 14.13 -5.19 -14.89
N ASN A 191 13.66 -6.36 -14.48
CA ASN A 191 14.03 -7.63 -15.09
C ASN A 191 12.98 -8.15 -16.07
N ASN A 192 11.89 -7.42 -16.33
CA ASN A 192 10.77 -7.82 -17.19
C ASN A 192 10.20 -9.20 -16.82
N ILE A 193 10.04 -9.47 -15.52
CA ILE A 193 9.46 -10.72 -15.00
C ILE A 193 8.12 -10.44 -14.31
N THR A 194 7.21 -11.40 -14.35
CA THR A 194 5.89 -11.32 -13.74
C THR A 194 5.74 -12.17 -12.47
N GLN A 195 6.74 -12.98 -12.15
CA GLN A 195 6.81 -13.77 -10.93
C GLN A 195 8.18 -13.59 -10.30
N ILE A 196 8.23 -13.59 -8.95
CA ILE A 196 9.47 -13.56 -8.19
C ILE A 196 9.40 -14.58 -7.06
N LEU A 197 10.46 -15.37 -6.90
CA LEU A 197 10.53 -16.35 -5.84
C LEU A 197 10.88 -15.70 -4.52
N VAL A 198 10.31 -16.23 -3.43
CA VAL A 198 10.52 -15.71 -2.08
C VAL A 198 11.15 -16.78 -1.22
N SER A 199 12.20 -16.39 -0.50
CA SER A 199 12.88 -17.26 0.47
C SER A 199 12.92 -16.62 1.85
N GLU A 200 12.99 -17.45 2.87
CA GLU A 200 13.25 -17.08 4.25
C GLU A 200 14.33 -17.99 4.84
N ASN A 201 15.40 -17.42 5.37
CA ASN A 201 16.57 -18.17 5.87
C ASN A 201 17.07 -19.20 4.84
N ASP A 202 17.22 -18.81 3.58
CA ASP A 202 17.59 -19.63 2.43
C ASP A 202 16.57 -20.73 2.06
N LYS A 203 15.41 -20.78 2.69
CA LYS A 203 14.37 -21.76 2.37
C LYS A 203 13.29 -21.13 1.50
N TYR A 204 12.85 -21.85 0.50
CA TYR A 204 11.75 -21.44 -0.34
C TYR A 204 10.44 -21.39 0.44
N ILE A 205 9.72 -20.26 0.37
CA ILE A 205 8.43 -20.08 1.02
C ILE A 205 7.28 -19.80 0.04
N GLY A 206 7.57 -19.38 -1.19
CA GLY A 206 6.50 -19.17 -2.18
C GLY A 206 6.88 -18.24 -3.33
N VAL A 207 5.86 -17.82 -4.07
CA VAL A 207 5.96 -16.94 -5.24
C VAL A 207 5.05 -15.72 -5.04
N VAL A 208 5.55 -14.55 -5.39
CA VAL A 208 4.72 -13.35 -5.61
C VAL A 208 4.52 -13.18 -7.12
N HIS A 209 3.26 -13.08 -7.52
CA HIS A 209 2.89 -12.76 -8.89
C HIS A 209 2.58 -11.26 -9.02
N PHE A 210 2.87 -10.67 -10.17
CA PHE A 210 2.57 -9.25 -10.45
C PHE A 210 1.12 -8.86 -10.17
N HIS A 211 0.16 -9.76 -10.46
CA HIS A 211 -1.26 -9.52 -10.15
C HIS A 211 -1.57 -9.45 -8.64
N ASP A 212 -0.75 -10.05 -7.80
CA ASP A 212 -0.95 -9.94 -6.34
C ASP A 212 -0.62 -8.53 -5.87
N LEU A 213 0.46 -7.94 -6.42
CA LEU A 213 0.83 -6.54 -6.17
C LEU A 213 -0.23 -5.55 -6.67
N LEU A 214 -0.86 -5.86 -7.82
CA LEU A 214 -2.01 -5.09 -8.34
C LEU A 214 -3.21 -5.14 -7.38
N LYS A 215 -3.59 -6.34 -6.91
CA LYS A 215 -4.71 -6.51 -5.97
C LYS A 215 -4.47 -5.75 -4.66
N GLU A 216 -3.23 -5.69 -4.20
CA GLU A 216 -2.85 -4.95 -3.00
C GLU A 216 -2.79 -3.43 -3.21
N GLY A 217 -2.94 -2.94 -4.44
CA GLY A 217 -2.90 -1.51 -4.77
C GLY A 217 -1.50 -0.90 -4.67
N ILE A 218 -0.44 -1.70 -4.89
CA ILE A 218 0.95 -1.24 -4.91
C ILE A 218 1.27 -0.52 -6.22
N ILE A 219 0.53 -0.84 -7.27
CA ILE A 219 0.66 -0.26 -8.62
C ILE A 219 -0.41 0.78 -8.83
#